data_1583d1322a38e20b45dca4375d6145d8
#
_entry.id   1583d1322a38e20b45dca4375d6145d8
#
_cell.length_a   1.000
_cell.length_b   1.000
_cell.length_c   1.000
_cell.angle_alpha   90.00
_cell.angle_beta   90.00
_cell.angle_gamma   90.00
#
_symmetry.space_group_name_H-M   'P 1'
#
loop_
_entity.id
_entity.type
_entity.pdbx_description
1 polymer ?
#
loop_
_entity_poly.entity_id
_entity_poly.type
_entity_poly.pdbx_seq_one_letter_code
_entity_poly.pdbx_strand_id
1 'polypeptide(L)'
;MLELVNQYSAFITIPGIIGLSAVLILRPGDSSVATEAEAQTVITSGSPVFVEFFSNSCTACLASQPIVQSLEGEMDEDVQFLKLNVQDSIASQLVRDYRAYLTPTFVVIGRDGEIVWRQSGGLLDKAEALEALAGA
;
A
#
# COMPACT_ATOMS: atom_id res chain seq x y z
N MET A 1 24.10 -44.61 3.38
CA MET A 1 24.66 -43.33 2.93
C MET A 1 23.66 -42.49 2.13
N LEU A 2 22.93 -43.08 1.20
CA LEU A 2 21.89 -42.40 0.42
C LEU A 2 20.66 -41.99 1.26
N GLU A 3 20.26 -42.73 2.28
CA GLU A 3 19.15 -42.42 3.15
C GLU A 3 19.40 -41.18 4.03
N LEU A 4 20.63 -40.99 4.52
CA LEU A 4 21.00 -39.83 5.31
C LEU A 4 20.98 -38.51 4.49
N VAL A 5 21.38 -38.57 3.23
CA VAL A 5 21.34 -37.40 2.33
C VAL A 5 19.90 -36.95 2.06
N ASN A 6 18.97 -37.91 1.91
CA ASN A 6 17.56 -37.62 1.67
C ASN A 6 16.88 -37.01 2.91
N GLN A 7 17.26 -37.41 4.11
CA GLN A 7 16.70 -36.89 5.37
C GLN A 7 17.15 -35.45 5.65
N TYR A 8 18.39 -35.10 5.34
CA TYR A 8 18.89 -33.72 5.49
C TYR A 8 18.35 -32.78 4.41
N SER A 9 18.07 -33.27 3.22
CA SER A 9 17.49 -32.49 2.11
C SER A 9 16.11 -31.95 2.48
N ALA A 10 15.29 -32.75 3.17
CA ALA A 10 13.94 -32.33 3.58
C ALA A 10 13.95 -31.25 4.66
N PHE A 11 14.94 -31.24 5.54
CA PHE A 11 15.05 -30.25 6.61
C PHE A 11 15.55 -28.89 6.14
N ILE A 12 16.27 -28.83 5.03
CA ILE A 12 16.84 -27.59 4.50
C ILE A 12 15.87 -26.91 3.51
N THR A 13 15.09 -27.69 2.77
CA THR A 13 14.22 -27.17 1.71
C THR A 13 12.91 -26.57 2.23
N ILE A 14 12.31 -27.19 3.25
CA ILE A 14 11.01 -26.74 3.78
C ILE A 14 11.10 -25.34 4.45
N PRO A 15 12.00 -25.07 5.38
CA PRO A 15 12.11 -23.74 5.98
C PRO A 15 12.54 -22.67 4.96
N GLY A 16 13.37 -23.03 3.98
CA GLY A 16 13.78 -22.12 2.90
C GLY A 16 12.62 -21.70 2.01
N ILE A 17 11.75 -22.63 1.63
CA ILE A 17 10.56 -22.37 0.82
C ILE A 17 9.54 -21.52 1.59
N ILE A 18 9.30 -21.84 2.86
CA ILE A 18 8.38 -21.08 3.72
C ILE A 18 8.90 -19.65 3.92
N GLY A 19 10.18 -19.48 4.20
CA GLY A 19 10.79 -18.17 4.38
C GLY A 19 10.73 -17.31 3.13
N LEU A 20 11.02 -17.88 1.95
CA LEU A 20 10.95 -17.19 0.68
C LEU A 20 9.52 -16.82 0.31
N SER A 21 8.56 -17.72 0.54
CA SER A 21 7.14 -17.46 0.31
C SER A 21 6.61 -16.34 1.20
N ALA A 22 7.00 -16.32 2.48
CA ALA A 22 6.60 -15.26 3.42
C ALA A 22 7.13 -13.89 2.98
N VAL A 23 8.38 -13.80 2.52
CA VAL A 23 8.97 -12.55 2.00
C VAL A 23 8.26 -12.06 0.75
N LEU A 24 7.86 -12.96 -0.15
CA LEU A 24 7.14 -12.60 -1.37
C LEU A 24 5.70 -12.13 -1.09
N ILE A 25 5.03 -12.75 -0.11
CA ILE A 25 3.65 -12.38 0.28
C ILE A 25 3.61 -11.04 1.03
N LEU A 26 4.66 -10.71 1.79
CA LEU A 26 4.73 -9.51 2.61
C LEU A 26 5.25 -8.26 1.87
N ARG A 27 5.68 -8.38 0.62
CA ARG A 27 6.08 -7.20 -0.17
C ARG A 27 4.85 -6.38 -0.57
N PRO A 28 4.87 -5.04 -0.42
CA PRO A 28 3.78 -4.19 -0.83
C PRO A 28 3.41 -4.30 -2.32
N GLY A 29 4.37 -4.71 -3.17
CA GLY A 29 4.13 -4.96 -4.59
C GLY A 29 4.28 -3.74 -5.47
N ASP A 30 3.56 -3.75 -6.57
CA ASP A 30 3.51 -2.67 -7.55
C ASP A 30 2.35 -1.71 -7.25
N SER A 31 2.31 -0.57 -7.93
CA SER A 31 1.17 0.34 -7.88
C SER A 31 -0.12 -0.37 -8.30
N SER A 32 -1.25 0.02 -7.71
CA SER A 32 -2.57 -0.59 -8.00
C SER A 32 -3.14 -0.24 -9.39
N VAL A 33 -2.51 0.70 -10.08
CA VAL A 33 -2.84 1.14 -11.44
C VAL A 33 -1.62 1.05 -12.35
N ALA A 34 -1.85 0.90 -13.64
CA ALA A 34 -0.78 0.71 -14.63
C ALA A 34 -0.25 2.03 -15.21
N THR A 35 -1.03 3.11 -15.13
CA THR A 35 -0.67 4.41 -15.73
C THR A 35 -1.01 5.58 -14.80
N GLU A 36 -0.30 6.69 -14.98
CA GLU A 36 -0.60 7.95 -14.29
C GLU A 36 -2.03 8.44 -14.63
N ALA A 37 -2.46 8.27 -15.89
CA ALA A 37 -3.79 8.66 -16.31
C ALA A 37 -4.90 7.90 -15.58
N GLU A 38 -4.71 6.61 -15.31
CA GLU A 38 -5.62 5.82 -14.48
C GLU A 38 -5.65 6.34 -13.04
N ALA A 39 -4.49 6.65 -12.45
CA ALA A 39 -4.42 7.23 -11.11
C ALA A 39 -5.18 8.56 -11.05
N GLN A 40 -4.99 9.45 -12.03
CA GLN A 40 -5.71 10.72 -12.13
C GLN A 40 -7.22 10.50 -12.29
N THR A 41 -7.65 9.51 -13.06
CA THR A 41 -9.06 9.15 -13.22
C THR A 41 -9.69 8.75 -11.90
N VAL A 42 -8.99 7.95 -11.08
CA VAL A 42 -9.45 7.57 -9.73
C VAL A 42 -9.56 8.80 -8.84
N ILE A 43 -8.53 9.65 -8.79
CA ILE A 43 -8.48 10.86 -7.96
C ILE A 43 -9.60 11.84 -8.31
N THR A 44 -9.94 11.96 -9.58
CA THR A 44 -10.97 12.88 -10.08
C THR A 44 -12.33 12.25 -10.29
N SER A 45 -12.56 11.05 -9.76
CA SER A 45 -13.81 10.29 -9.94
C SER A 45 -15.05 10.92 -9.29
N GLY A 46 -14.88 11.85 -8.35
CA GLY A 46 -15.98 12.42 -7.55
C GLY A 46 -16.37 11.51 -6.37
N SER A 47 -15.64 10.46 -6.12
CA SER A 47 -15.73 9.61 -4.93
C SER A 47 -14.63 9.98 -3.93
N PRO A 48 -14.80 9.70 -2.62
CA PRO A 48 -13.70 9.78 -1.68
C PRO A 48 -12.59 8.82 -2.07
N VAL A 49 -11.33 9.25 -1.99
CA VAL A 49 -10.17 8.44 -2.35
C VAL A 49 -9.17 8.39 -1.21
N PHE A 50 -8.80 7.17 -0.80
CA PHE A 50 -7.67 6.94 0.07
C PHE A 50 -6.44 6.60 -0.80
N VAL A 51 -5.40 7.43 -0.72
CA VAL A 51 -4.16 7.24 -1.47
C VAL A 51 -3.03 6.86 -0.51
N GLU A 52 -2.36 5.74 -0.80
CA GLU A 52 -1.14 5.32 -0.12
C GLU A 52 0.06 5.47 -1.07
N PHE A 53 1.01 6.31 -0.69
CA PHE A 53 2.33 6.37 -1.30
C PHE A 53 3.29 5.50 -0.51
N PHE A 54 3.79 4.43 -1.10
CA PHE A 54 4.65 3.46 -0.44
C PHE A 54 5.93 3.15 -1.22
N SER A 55 6.86 2.43 -0.59
CA SER A 55 8.05 1.88 -1.23
C SER A 55 8.28 0.45 -0.76
N ASN A 56 8.78 -0.41 -1.64
CA ASN A 56 9.11 -1.80 -1.32
C ASN A 56 10.25 -1.96 -0.31
N SER A 57 11.04 -0.92 -0.09
CA SER A 57 12.12 -0.89 0.91
C SER A 57 11.72 -0.23 2.23
N CYS A 58 10.47 0.19 2.36
CA CYS A 58 9.96 0.93 3.52
C CYS A 58 9.36 -0.02 4.55
N THR A 59 10.02 -0.19 5.70
CA THR A 59 9.56 -1.07 6.79
C THR A 59 8.22 -0.61 7.38
N ALA A 60 8.02 0.70 7.55
CA ALA A 60 6.77 1.26 8.06
C ALA A 60 5.61 1.04 7.07
N CYS A 61 5.88 1.06 5.75
CA CYS A 61 4.89 0.72 4.73
C CYS A 61 4.45 -0.74 4.86
N LEU A 62 5.41 -1.65 5.02
CA LEU A 62 5.13 -3.07 5.22
C LEU A 62 4.30 -3.31 6.48
N ALA A 63 4.65 -2.66 7.58
CA ALA A 63 3.93 -2.77 8.84
C ALA A 63 2.52 -2.14 8.79
N SER A 64 2.29 -1.16 7.92
CA SER A 64 0.98 -0.54 7.72
C SER A 64 0.02 -1.37 6.85
N GLN A 65 0.52 -2.33 6.06
CA GLN A 65 -0.30 -3.13 5.12
C GLN A 65 -1.54 -3.78 5.77
N PRO A 66 -1.44 -4.48 6.92
CA PRO A 66 -2.63 -5.07 7.53
C PRO A 66 -3.63 -4.01 8.03
N ILE A 67 -3.15 -2.83 8.39
CA ILE A 67 -4.00 -1.71 8.83
C ILE A 67 -4.75 -1.13 7.64
N VAL A 68 -4.06 -0.92 6.51
CA VAL A 68 -4.66 -0.45 5.25
C VAL A 68 -5.70 -1.45 4.74
N GLN A 69 -5.38 -2.75 4.74
CA GLN A 69 -6.33 -3.79 4.34
C GLN A 69 -7.57 -3.83 5.25
N SER A 70 -7.38 -3.65 6.56
CA SER A 70 -8.50 -3.56 7.50
C SER A 70 -9.36 -2.31 7.25
N LEU A 71 -8.73 -1.18 6.96
CA LEU A 71 -9.44 0.05 6.58
C LEU A 71 -10.27 -0.15 5.30
N GLU A 72 -9.64 -0.71 4.25
CA GLU A 72 -10.29 -1.00 2.97
C GLU A 72 -11.50 -1.93 3.13
N GLY A 73 -11.37 -2.96 3.99
CA GLY A 73 -12.44 -3.91 4.27
C GLY A 73 -13.62 -3.35 5.07
N GLU A 74 -13.45 -2.20 5.72
CA GLU A 74 -14.51 -1.52 6.50
C GLU A 74 -15.22 -0.42 5.70
N MET A 75 -14.70 -0.05 4.53
CA MET A 75 -15.25 1.01 3.69
C MET A 75 -16.29 0.48 2.71
N ASP A 76 -17.24 1.35 2.39
CA ASP A 76 -18.23 1.10 1.34
C ASP A 76 -17.57 1.12 -0.05
N GLU A 77 -18.24 0.52 -1.04
CA GLU A 77 -17.74 0.45 -2.43
C GLU A 77 -17.56 1.84 -3.10
N ASP A 78 -18.16 2.87 -2.54
CA ASP A 78 -18.02 4.24 -3.00
C ASP A 78 -16.63 4.83 -2.73
N VAL A 79 -15.90 4.32 -1.73
CA VAL A 79 -14.55 4.78 -1.41
C VAL A 79 -13.54 4.06 -2.30
N GLN A 80 -12.72 4.84 -3.00
CA GLN A 80 -11.67 4.31 -3.85
C GLN A 80 -10.36 4.20 -3.07
N PHE A 81 -9.61 3.11 -3.28
CA PHE A 81 -8.28 2.90 -2.72
C PHE A 81 -7.23 2.89 -3.83
N LEU A 82 -6.26 3.79 -3.73
CA LEU A 82 -5.18 3.96 -4.70
C LEU A 82 -3.84 3.76 -3.98
N LYS A 83 -3.10 2.74 -4.38
CA LYS A 83 -1.76 2.44 -3.87
C LYS A 83 -0.73 2.78 -4.93
N LEU A 84 0.22 3.64 -4.60
CA LEU A 84 1.24 4.14 -5.52
C LEU A 84 2.64 3.85 -4.96
N ASN A 85 3.37 3.01 -5.66
CA ASN A 85 4.78 2.79 -5.36
C ASN A 85 5.60 3.99 -5.87
N VAL A 86 6.22 4.72 -4.96
CA VAL A 86 7.01 5.93 -5.31
C VAL A 86 8.23 5.62 -6.18
N GLN A 87 8.61 4.35 -6.32
CA GLN A 87 9.68 3.89 -7.20
C GLN A 87 9.21 3.68 -8.64
N ASP A 88 7.89 3.61 -8.87
CA ASP A 88 7.32 3.50 -10.21
C ASP A 88 7.29 4.86 -10.91
N SER A 89 7.63 4.89 -12.19
CA SER A 89 7.60 6.12 -13.00
C SER A 89 6.22 6.76 -13.07
N ILE A 90 5.16 5.94 -13.00
CA ILE A 90 3.76 6.38 -13.01
C ILE A 90 3.39 7.24 -11.81
N ALA A 91 4.06 7.07 -10.67
CA ALA A 91 3.82 7.83 -9.46
C ALA A 91 4.58 9.17 -9.43
N SER A 92 5.55 9.37 -10.30
CA SER A 92 6.53 10.48 -10.21
C SER A 92 5.88 11.87 -10.18
N GLN A 93 4.84 12.11 -10.98
CA GLN A 93 4.13 13.39 -10.98
C GLN A 93 3.29 13.54 -9.71
N LEU A 94 2.55 12.49 -9.34
CA LEU A 94 1.71 12.47 -8.14
C LEU A 94 2.52 12.64 -6.84
N VAL A 95 3.71 12.05 -6.77
CA VAL A 95 4.64 12.27 -5.65
C VAL A 95 4.98 13.76 -5.50
N ARG A 96 5.20 14.48 -6.61
CA ARG A 96 5.45 15.93 -6.58
C ARG A 96 4.22 16.73 -6.20
N ASP A 97 3.09 16.44 -6.83
CA ASP A 97 1.83 17.18 -6.64
C ASP A 97 1.32 17.03 -5.19
N TYR A 98 1.42 15.82 -4.66
CA TYR A 98 1.03 15.50 -3.28
C TYR A 98 2.18 15.65 -2.28
N ARG A 99 3.38 16.05 -2.70
CA ARG A 99 4.58 16.18 -1.85
C ARG A 99 4.86 14.93 -1.01
N ALA A 100 4.65 13.74 -1.59
CA ALA A 100 4.80 12.45 -0.93
C ALA A 100 6.27 11.98 -0.93
N TYR A 101 7.18 12.81 -0.44
CA TYR A 101 8.62 12.54 -0.43
C TYR A 101 9.06 11.62 0.70
N LEU A 102 8.19 11.38 1.68
CA LEU A 102 8.40 10.45 2.78
C LEU A 102 7.41 9.28 2.65
N THR A 103 7.91 8.05 2.80
CA THR A 103 7.05 6.85 2.79
C THR A 103 6.95 6.22 4.17
N PRO A 104 5.76 5.73 4.57
CA PRO A 104 4.51 5.90 3.85
C PRO A 104 3.97 7.34 3.95
N THR A 105 3.26 7.80 2.93
CA THR A 105 2.39 8.96 3.01
C THR A 105 0.97 8.52 2.65
N PHE A 106 0.02 8.85 3.51
CA PHE A 106 -1.40 8.57 3.32
C PHE A 106 -2.15 9.88 3.11
N VAL A 107 -3.06 9.90 2.17
CA VAL A 107 -3.86 11.08 1.82
C VAL A 107 -5.31 10.66 1.63
N VAL A 108 -6.25 11.39 2.22
CA VAL A 108 -7.67 11.28 1.89
C VAL A 108 -8.07 12.48 1.04
N ILE A 109 -8.67 12.20 -0.10
CA ILE A 109 -9.17 13.18 -1.05
C ILE A 109 -10.70 13.11 -1.03
N GLY A 110 -11.34 14.25 -0.82
CA GLY A 110 -12.80 14.37 -0.82
C GLY A 110 -13.40 14.32 -2.22
N ARG A 111 -14.74 14.27 -2.29
CA ARG A 111 -15.51 14.25 -3.55
C ARG A 111 -15.26 15.46 -4.44
N ASP A 112 -14.84 16.57 -3.86
CA ASP A 112 -14.47 17.81 -4.54
C ASP A 112 -13.04 17.82 -5.11
N GLY A 113 -12.28 16.75 -4.85
CA GLY A 113 -10.88 16.61 -5.27
C GLY A 113 -9.86 17.27 -4.34
N GLU A 114 -10.30 17.85 -3.21
CA GLU A 114 -9.42 18.48 -2.24
C GLU A 114 -8.91 17.48 -1.19
N ILE A 115 -7.69 17.73 -0.68
CA ILE A 115 -7.13 16.92 0.39
C ILE A 115 -7.84 17.28 1.70
N VAL A 116 -8.52 16.31 2.31
CA VAL A 116 -9.21 16.48 3.59
C VAL A 116 -8.41 15.97 4.78
N TRP A 117 -7.46 15.07 4.53
CA TRP A 117 -6.56 14.55 5.57
C TRP A 117 -5.26 14.04 4.98
N ARG A 118 -4.20 14.09 5.79
CA ARG A 118 -2.87 13.61 5.41
C ARG A 118 -2.06 13.16 6.61
N GLN A 119 -1.35 12.02 6.44
CA GLN A 119 -0.33 11.56 7.36
C GLN A 119 0.95 11.22 6.57
N SER A 120 2.11 11.65 7.05
CA SER A 120 3.41 11.31 6.46
C SER A 120 4.30 10.63 7.49
N GLY A 121 4.77 9.43 7.15
CA GLY A 121 5.59 8.59 8.01
C GLY A 121 4.81 7.85 9.09
N GLY A 122 5.45 6.86 9.70
CA GLY A 122 4.88 6.03 10.76
C GLY A 122 3.84 5.02 10.30
N LEU A 123 3.20 4.37 11.25
CA LEU A 123 2.07 3.48 11.00
C LEU A 123 0.82 4.30 10.73
N LEU A 124 -0.05 3.79 9.85
CA LEU A 124 -1.33 4.43 9.56
C LEU A 124 -2.16 4.61 10.84
N ASP A 125 -2.58 5.85 11.12
CA ASP A 125 -3.63 6.12 12.09
C ASP A 125 -4.98 5.84 11.45
N LYS A 126 -5.47 4.61 11.69
CA LYS A 126 -6.72 4.13 11.11
C LYS A 126 -7.93 4.93 11.57
N ALA A 127 -7.94 5.38 12.84
CA ALA A 127 -9.07 6.10 13.40
C ALA A 127 -9.24 7.46 12.73
N GLU A 128 -8.14 8.21 12.57
CA GLU A 128 -8.15 9.49 11.86
C GLU A 128 -8.52 9.31 10.37
N ALA A 129 -7.98 8.28 9.71
CA ALA A 129 -8.31 7.98 8.32
C ALA A 129 -9.80 7.66 8.12
N LEU A 130 -10.39 6.86 9.03
CA LEU A 130 -11.83 6.54 9.03
C LEU A 130 -12.69 7.80 9.18
N GLU A 131 -12.34 8.67 10.14
CA GLU A 131 -13.05 9.94 10.37
C GLU A 131 -12.97 10.85 9.13
N ALA A 132 -11.80 10.95 8.53
CA ALA A 132 -11.61 11.73 7.30
C ALA A 132 -12.42 11.20 6.13
N LEU A 133 -12.46 9.88 5.92
CA LEU A 133 -13.25 9.24 4.86
C LEU A 133 -14.75 9.37 5.09
N ALA A 134 -15.21 9.34 6.33
CA ALA A 134 -16.61 9.54 6.66
C ALA A 134 -17.09 10.98 6.40
N GLY A 135 -16.19 11.96 6.41
CA GLY A 135 -16.47 13.36 6.13
C GLY A 135 -16.18 13.83 4.70
N ALA A 136 -15.63 12.93 3.87
CA ALA A 136 -15.11 13.26 2.54
C ALA A 136 -16.17 13.31 1.43
#